data_545b73fffc138b6e96d926ac98faedc8
#
_entry.id   545b73fffc138b6e96d926ac98faedc8
#
_cell.length_a   1.000
_cell.length_b   1.000
_cell.length_c   1.000
_cell.angle_alpha   90.00
_cell.angle_beta   90.00
_cell.angle_gamma   90.00
#
_symmetry.space_group_name_H-M   'P 1'
#
loop_
_entity.id
_entity.type
_entity.pdbx_description
1 polymer ?
#
loop_
_entity_poly.entity_id
_entity_poly.type
_entity_poly.pdbx_seq_one_letter_code
_entity_poly.pdbx_strand_id
1 'polypeptide(L)'
;KITFPIFKTKIKELSKKFDLNNPKERQEYFELKAGLEIKKLKDYFKKGKSFVAYLLGKKNSGKGTYAKMFAEIVDPEKIEHFSVGDMIRETDKELKDKKKKKELIDFLEKNYRGWLPVKELISSLEKRSTKILLPTELILALVKREIAEKEKKTIFIDGFPRDLDQINFA
;
A
#
# COMPACT_ATOMS: atom_id res chain seq x y z
N LYS A 1 6.50 -3.27 -28.10
CA LYS A 1 6.51 -1.90 -27.58
C LYS A 1 5.37 -1.78 -26.55
N ILE A 2 5.72 -1.63 -25.28
CA ILE A 2 4.71 -1.46 -24.22
C ILE A 2 4.19 -0.03 -24.33
N THR A 3 2.91 0.12 -24.59
CA THR A 3 2.24 1.42 -24.61
C THR A 3 1.52 1.60 -23.27
N PHE A 4 2.00 2.54 -22.46
CA PHE A 4 1.29 2.91 -21.23
C PHE A 4 0.12 3.84 -21.61
N PRO A 5 -1.10 3.58 -21.12
CA PRO A 5 -2.20 4.51 -21.31
C PRO A 5 -1.90 5.81 -20.58
N ILE A 6 -1.79 6.90 -21.35
CA ILE A 6 -1.68 8.24 -20.78
C ILE A 6 -3.08 8.76 -20.55
N PHE A 7 -3.50 8.81 -19.30
CA PHE A 7 -4.79 9.42 -18.95
C PHE A 7 -4.71 10.93 -19.16
N LYS A 8 -5.68 11.49 -19.88
CA LYS A 8 -5.82 12.93 -20.03
C LYS A 8 -6.15 13.54 -18.68
N THR A 9 -5.16 14.14 -18.02
CA THR A 9 -5.33 14.73 -16.69
C THR A 9 -6.08 16.07 -16.71
N LYS A 10 -6.16 16.72 -17.87
CA LYS A 10 -6.90 17.97 -18.05
C LYS A 10 -8.23 17.68 -18.73
N ILE A 11 -9.31 18.11 -18.10
CA ILE A 11 -10.63 18.22 -18.75
C ILE A 11 -10.64 19.57 -19.44
N LYS A 12 -10.89 19.60 -20.76
CA LYS A 12 -11.03 20.85 -21.52
C LYS A 12 -12.17 21.67 -20.88
N GLU A 13 -11.95 22.98 -20.77
CA GLU A 13 -12.96 23.95 -20.28
C GLU A 13 -13.33 23.84 -18.79
N LEU A 14 -12.70 22.95 -18.02
CA LEU A 14 -12.92 22.89 -16.58
C LEU A 14 -12.02 23.92 -15.88
N SER A 15 -12.60 25.10 -15.56
CA SER A 15 -11.93 26.17 -14.79
C SER A 15 -12.16 26.07 -13.28
N LYS A 16 -13.10 25.20 -12.84
CA LYS A 16 -13.44 25.04 -11.43
C LYS A 16 -12.26 24.50 -10.63
N LYS A 17 -11.95 25.16 -9.53
CA LYS A 17 -11.04 24.64 -8.50
C LYS A 17 -11.87 23.85 -7.48
N PHE A 18 -11.35 22.69 -7.04
CA PHE A 18 -12.00 21.82 -6.08
C PHE A 18 -11.22 21.84 -4.77
N ASP A 19 -11.92 22.00 -3.65
CA ASP A 19 -11.35 21.70 -2.35
C ASP A 19 -11.51 20.21 -2.05
N LEU A 20 -10.42 19.45 -2.21
CA LEU A 20 -10.42 18.00 -1.97
C LEU A 20 -10.56 17.62 -0.49
N ASN A 21 -10.50 18.57 0.45
CA ASN A 21 -10.84 18.32 1.84
C ASN A 21 -12.36 18.30 2.04
N ASN A 22 -13.12 18.95 1.17
CA ASN A 22 -14.58 18.88 1.18
C ASN A 22 -15.05 17.58 0.54
N PRO A 23 -15.77 16.68 1.24
CA PRO A 23 -16.19 15.38 0.70
C PRO A 23 -17.04 15.49 -0.57
N LYS A 24 -17.92 16.48 -0.66
CA LYS A 24 -18.80 16.67 -1.83
C LYS A 24 -18.01 17.10 -3.07
N GLU A 25 -17.11 18.09 -2.90
CA GLU A 25 -16.27 18.55 -4.01
C GLU A 25 -15.25 17.47 -4.44
N ARG A 26 -14.75 16.70 -3.47
CA ARG A 26 -13.89 15.55 -3.73
C ARG A 26 -14.60 14.50 -4.57
N GLN A 27 -15.84 14.14 -4.22
CA GLN A 27 -16.64 13.21 -5.00
C GLN A 27 -16.88 13.73 -6.43
N GLU A 28 -17.31 14.98 -6.58
CA GLU A 28 -17.50 15.63 -7.87
C GLU A 28 -16.22 15.61 -8.72
N TYR A 29 -15.07 15.95 -8.11
CA TYR A 29 -13.78 15.91 -8.78
C TYR A 29 -13.44 14.54 -9.33
N PHE A 30 -13.59 13.49 -8.53
CA PHE A 30 -13.27 12.13 -8.96
C PHE A 30 -14.27 11.61 -9.99
N GLU A 31 -15.54 11.94 -9.88
CA GLU A 31 -16.55 11.58 -10.87
C GLU A 31 -16.29 12.23 -12.22
N LEU A 32 -15.90 13.50 -12.24
CA LEU A 32 -15.51 14.19 -13.47
C LEU A 32 -14.23 13.64 -14.10
N LYS A 33 -13.27 13.21 -13.26
CA LYS A 33 -11.97 12.71 -13.74
C LYS A 33 -11.99 11.24 -14.15
N ALA A 34 -12.72 10.40 -13.45
CA ALA A 34 -12.65 8.94 -13.56
C ALA A 34 -14.01 8.25 -13.32
N GLY A 35 -15.13 8.93 -13.57
CA GLY A 35 -16.47 8.39 -13.26
C GLY A 35 -16.78 7.07 -13.97
N LEU A 36 -16.35 6.90 -15.21
CA LEU A 36 -16.53 5.65 -15.96
C LEU A 36 -15.69 4.52 -15.35
N GLU A 37 -14.45 4.80 -14.97
CA GLU A 37 -13.55 3.85 -14.34
C GLU A 37 -14.04 3.46 -12.94
N ILE A 38 -14.52 4.44 -12.17
CA ILE A 38 -15.13 4.20 -10.85
C ILE A 38 -16.35 3.27 -10.99
N LYS A 39 -17.24 3.53 -11.95
CA LYS A 39 -18.38 2.66 -12.21
C LYS A 39 -17.95 1.24 -12.56
N LYS A 40 -16.97 1.07 -13.46
CA LYS A 40 -16.42 -0.24 -13.83
C LYS A 40 -15.85 -0.97 -12.62
N LEU A 41 -15.13 -0.28 -11.72
CA LEU A 41 -14.59 -0.87 -10.50
C LEU A 41 -15.69 -1.29 -9.53
N LYS A 42 -16.74 -0.47 -9.33
CA LYS A 42 -17.89 -0.84 -8.51
C LYS A 42 -18.57 -2.11 -9.05
N ASP A 43 -18.74 -2.22 -10.36
CA ASP A 43 -19.30 -3.42 -10.99
C ASP A 43 -18.38 -4.63 -10.89
N TYR A 44 -17.05 -4.41 -10.92
CA TYR A 44 -16.05 -5.46 -10.71
C TYR A 44 -16.15 -6.03 -9.29
N PHE A 45 -16.30 -5.18 -8.27
CA PHE A 45 -16.45 -5.58 -6.87
C PHE A 45 -17.80 -6.29 -6.61
N LYS A 46 -18.90 -5.86 -7.25
CA LYS A 46 -20.19 -6.55 -7.17
C LYS A 46 -20.11 -7.99 -7.66
N LYS A 47 -19.21 -8.29 -8.61
CA LYS A 47 -18.92 -9.64 -9.10
C LYS A 47 -18.01 -10.45 -8.19
N GLY A 48 -17.72 -9.98 -6.98
CA GLY A 48 -16.85 -10.65 -6.02
C GLY A 48 -15.36 -10.66 -6.40
N LYS A 49 -14.93 -9.85 -7.39
CA LYS A 49 -13.55 -9.78 -7.86
C LYS A 49 -12.73 -8.81 -7.01
N SER A 50 -11.43 -9.04 -6.94
CA SER A 50 -10.47 -8.20 -6.21
C SER A 50 -9.15 -8.08 -6.98
N PHE A 51 -8.29 -7.16 -6.56
CA PHE A 51 -6.95 -6.98 -7.12
C PHE A 51 -6.01 -6.34 -6.09
N VAL A 52 -4.73 -6.39 -6.38
CA VAL A 52 -3.70 -5.63 -5.66
C VAL A 52 -3.20 -4.52 -6.58
N ALA A 53 -3.11 -3.29 -6.05
CA ALA A 53 -2.58 -2.14 -6.75
C ALA A 53 -1.32 -1.62 -6.07
N TYR A 54 -0.23 -1.51 -6.81
CA TYR A 54 1.02 -0.93 -6.34
C TYR A 54 1.10 0.54 -6.71
N LEU A 55 1.27 1.40 -5.70
CA LEU A 55 1.36 2.85 -5.89
C LEU A 55 2.82 3.27 -6.00
N LEU A 56 3.27 3.49 -7.23
CA LEU A 56 4.63 3.89 -7.54
C LEU A 56 4.75 5.42 -7.67
N GLY A 57 5.86 5.97 -7.20
CA GLY A 57 6.14 7.40 -7.33
C GLY A 57 7.04 7.94 -6.22
N LYS A 58 7.53 9.16 -6.37
CA LYS A 58 8.42 9.83 -5.42
C LYS A 58 7.79 9.97 -4.03
N LYS A 59 8.62 10.00 -3.01
CA LYS A 59 8.21 10.34 -1.64
C LYS A 59 7.47 11.68 -1.64
N ASN A 60 6.42 11.79 -0.84
CA ASN A 60 5.59 13.01 -0.71
C ASN A 60 4.88 13.47 -2.01
N SER A 61 4.69 12.59 -2.99
CA SER A 61 3.92 12.91 -4.21
C SER A 61 2.39 12.80 -4.04
N GLY A 62 1.91 12.57 -2.83
CA GLY A 62 0.48 12.49 -2.53
C GLY A 62 -0.17 11.12 -2.79
N LYS A 63 0.59 10.08 -3.17
CA LYS A 63 0.06 8.74 -3.49
C LYS A 63 -0.93 8.22 -2.46
N GLY A 64 -0.49 8.14 -1.20
CA GLY A 64 -1.32 7.61 -0.12
C GLY A 64 -2.58 8.46 0.14
N THR A 65 -2.48 9.78 0.01
CA THR A 65 -3.63 10.68 0.15
C THR A 65 -4.66 10.45 -0.94
N TYR A 66 -4.22 10.41 -2.20
CA TYR A 66 -5.13 10.14 -3.33
C TYR A 66 -5.70 8.74 -3.29
N ALA A 67 -4.91 7.73 -2.89
CA ALA A 67 -5.39 6.36 -2.73
C ALA A 67 -6.52 6.25 -1.70
N LYS A 68 -6.37 6.91 -0.55
CA LYS A 68 -7.41 6.96 0.49
C LYS A 68 -8.67 7.65 0.01
N MET A 69 -8.54 8.81 -0.63
CA MET A 69 -9.67 9.54 -1.21
C MET A 69 -10.39 8.70 -2.29
N PHE A 70 -9.63 8.02 -3.13
CA PHE A 70 -10.19 7.16 -4.18
C PHE A 70 -10.92 5.94 -3.58
N ALA A 71 -10.33 5.28 -2.58
CA ALA A 71 -10.97 4.17 -1.88
C ALA A 71 -12.31 4.60 -1.26
N GLU A 72 -12.34 5.77 -0.62
CA GLU A 72 -13.56 6.35 -0.03
C GLU A 72 -14.68 6.56 -1.06
N ILE A 73 -14.33 6.99 -2.27
CA ILE A 73 -15.30 7.29 -3.33
C ILE A 73 -15.76 6.02 -4.07
N VAL A 74 -14.85 5.07 -4.28
CA VAL A 74 -15.18 3.84 -5.00
C VAL A 74 -15.96 2.89 -4.11
N ASP A 75 -15.35 2.43 -3.02
CA ASP A 75 -15.97 1.53 -2.05
C ASP A 75 -15.03 1.37 -0.84
N PRO A 76 -15.25 2.08 0.27
CA PRO A 76 -14.40 2.01 1.45
C PRO A 76 -14.45 0.63 2.14
N GLU A 77 -15.52 -0.15 1.90
CA GLU A 77 -15.66 -1.50 2.45
C GLU A 77 -14.91 -2.57 1.66
N LYS A 78 -14.53 -2.27 0.41
CA LYS A 78 -13.86 -3.23 -0.49
C LYS A 78 -12.39 -2.93 -0.71
N ILE A 79 -11.96 -1.69 -0.47
CA ILE A 79 -10.59 -1.25 -0.71
C ILE A 79 -9.90 -0.94 0.62
N GLU A 80 -8.72 -1.50 0.79
CA GLU A 80 -7.82 -1.17 1.87
C GLU A 80 -6.50 -0.60 1.34
N HIS A 81 -5.92 0.32 2.07
CA HIS A 81 -4.65 0.93 1.74
C HIS A 81 -3.67 0.74 2.89
N PHE A 82 -2.46 0.30 2.60
CA PHE A 82 -1.37 0.38 3.55
C PHE A 82 -0.07 0.86 2.91
N SER A 83 0.77 1.47 3.73
CA SER A 83 2.10 1.93 3.35
C SER A 83 3.16 1.02 3.96
N VAL A 84 4.07 0.53 3.15
CA VAL A 84 5.22 -0.25 3.65
C VAL A 84 6.08 0.57 4.61
N GLY A 85 6.15 1.89 4.43
CA GLY A 85 6.84 2.77 5.38
C GLY A 85 6.16 2.82 6.75
N ASP A 86 4.82 2.80 6.81
CA ASP A 86 4.06 2.75 8.07
C ASP A 86 4.18 1.37 8.71
N MET A 87 4.05 0.30 7.93
CA MET A 87 4.27 -1.07 8.36
C MET A 87 5.64 -1.25 9.06
N ILE A 88 6.71 -0.74 8.46
CA ILE A 88 8.05 -0.80 9.07
C ILE A 88 8.09 -0.04 10.39
N ARG A 89 7.46 1.15 10.47
CA ARG A 89 7.39 1.93 11.72
C ARG A 89 6.60 1.22 12.81
N GLU A 90 5.55 0.51 12.43
CA GLU A 90 4.77 -0.30 13.38
C GLU A 90 5.58 -1.50 13.88
N THR A 91 6.28 -2.19 12.99
CA THR A 91 7.24 -3.25 13.38
C THR A 91 8.29 -2.74 14.37
N ASP A 92 8.82 -1.53 14.19
CA ASP A 92 9.75 -0.93 15.15
C ASP A 92 9.12 -0.67 16.55
N LYS A 93 7.81 -0.42 16.61
CA LYS A 93 7.08 -0.32 17.89
C LYS A 93 6.79 -1.71 18.48
N GLU A 94 6.44 -2.68 17.66
CA GLU A 94 6.20 -4.07 18.08
C GLU A 94 7.44 -4.65 18.77
N LEU A 95 8.64 -4.35 18.29
CA LEU A 95 9.91 -4.80 18.90
C LEU A 95 10.11 -4.28 20.32
N LYS A 96 9.47 -3.19 20.72
CA LYS A 96 9.54 -2.63 22.08
C LYS A 96 8.54 -3.28 23.05
N ASP A 97 7.55 -3.96 22.55
CA ASP A 97 6.56 -4.69 23.33
C ASP A 97 6.95 -6.18 23.42
N LYS A 98 7.11 -6.73 24.61
CA LYS A 98 7.56 -8.11 24.79
C LYS A 98 6.65 -9.16 24.15
N LYS A 99 5.32 -8.95 24.20
CA LYS A 99 4.33 -9.90 23.64
C LYS A 99 4.35 -9.82 22.12
N LYS A 100 4.22 -8.63 21.56
CA LYS A 100 4.23 -8.39 20.11
C LYS A 100 5.56 -8.81 19.48
N LYS A 101 6.68 -8.56 20.14
CA LYS A 101 8.00 -9.03 19.71
C LYS A 101 8.04 -10.55 19.58
N LYS A 102 7.48 -11.28 20.56
CA LYS A 102 7.41 -12.74 20.49
C LYS A 102 6.55 -13.20 19.32
N GLU A 103 5.37 -12.62 19.14
CA GLU A 103 4.46 -12.91 18.03
C GLU A 103 5.14 -12.66 16.67
N LEU A 104 5.89 -11.56 16.54
CA LEU A 104 6.67 -11.25 15.34
C LEU A 104 7.78 -12.30 15.09
N ILE A 105 8.51 -12.71 16.12
CA ILE A 105 9.55 -13.75 16.02
C ILE A 105 8.92 -15.06 15.54
N ASP A 106 7.86 -15.51 16.19
CA ASP A 106 7.14 -16.75 15.86
C ASP A 106 6.62 -16.72 14.40
N PHE A 107 6.16 -15.55 13.95
CA PHE A 107 5.75 -15.36 12.56
C PHE A 107 6.93 -15.44 11.59
N LEU A 108 8.04 -14.76 11.90
CA LEU A 108 9.23 -14.74 11.03
C LEU A 108 9.89 -16.12 10.94
N GLU A 109 9.97 -16.88 12.03
CA GLU A 109 10.50 -18.24 12.01
C GLU A 109 9.74 -19.15 11.03
N LYS A 110 8.43 -18.94 10.88
CA LYS A 110 7.58 -19.70 9.94
C LYS A 110 7.64 -19.19 8.50
N ASN A 111 7.77 -17.89 8.29
CA ASN A 111 7.51 -17.24 7.00
C ASN A 111 8.70 -16.58 6.35
N TYR A 112 9.73 -16.20 7.12
CA TYR A 112 10.93 -15.58 6.59
C TYR A 112 11.78 -16.60 5.82
N ARG A 113 12.31 -16.20 4.68
CA ARG A 113 13.10 -17.05 3.77
C ARG A 113 14.44 -16.42 3.37
N GLY A 114 14.91 -15.47 4.17
CA GLY A 114 16.22 -14.86 3.98
C GLY A 114 17.35 -15.72 4.56
N TRP A 115 18.56 -15.32 4.26
CA TRP A 115 19.79 -16.04 4.67
C TRP A 115 20.21 -15.77 6.13
N LEU A 116 19.80 -14.64 6.71
CA LEU A 116 20.09 -14.30 8.12
C LEU A 116 19.21 -15.12 9.07
N PRO A 117 19.74 -15.69 10.15
CA PRO A 117 18.93 -16.26 11.20
C PRO A 117 17.97 -15.22 11.80
N VAL A 118 16.72 -15.61 12.10
CA VAL A 118 15.70 -14.68 12.63
C VAL A 118 16.18 -13.93 13.89
N LYS A 119 16.90 -14.63 14.78
CA LYS A 119 17.47 -14.02 15.97
C LYS A 119 18.44 -12.87 15.66
N GLU A 120 19.30 -13.05 14.68
CA GLU A 120 20.25 -12.01 14.24
C GLU A 120 19.52 -10.88 13.54
N LEU A 121 18.52 -11.21 12.73
CA LEU A 121 17.67 -10.25 12.07
C LEU A 121 16.95 -9.33 13.07
N ILE A 122 16.34 -9.89 14.11
CA ILE A 122 15.68 -9.13 15.18
C ILE A 122 16.71 -8.25 15.94
N SER A 123 17.87 -8.79 16.31
CA SER A 123 18.93 -8.00 16.94
C SER A 123 19.39 -6.83 16.06
N SER A 124 19.50 -7.04 14.76
CA SER A 124 19.85 -5.99 13.80
C SER A 124 18.77 -4.92 13.68
N LEU A 125 17.50 -5.33 13.70
CA LEU A 125 16.37 -4.40 13.70
C LEU A 125 16.34 -3.53 14.94
N GLU A 126 16.59 -4.07 16.11
CA GLU A 126 16.61 -3.33 17.38
C GLU A 126 17.73 -2.29 17.46
N LYS A 127 18.86 -2.59 16.84
CA LYS A 127 20.06 -1.73 16.85
C LYS A 127 20.17 -0.76 15.68
N ARG A 128 19.31 -0.94 14.65
CA ARG A 128 19.42 -0.17 13.41
C ARG A 128 19.08 1.30 13.59
N SER A 129 19.75 2.12 12.82
CA SER A 129 19.26 3.46 12.50
C SER A 129 18.10 3.36 11.50
N THR A 130 17.11 4.24 11.60
CA THR A 130 15.98 4.32 10.67
C THR A 130 16.37 4.61 9.22
N LYS A 131 17.65 4.84 8.94
CA LYS A 131 18.21 5.12 7.61
C LYS A 131 18.71 3.86 6.89
N ILE A 132 18.86 2.74 7.61
CA ILE A 132 19.37 1.49 7.02
C ILE A 132 18.22 0.80 6.27
N LEU A 133 18.48 0.40 5.02
CA LEU A 133 17.54 -0.40 4.22
C LEU A 133 17.38 -1.78 4.87
N LEU A 134 16.16 -2.24 4.93
CA LEU A 134 15.83 -3.59 5.40
C LEU A 134 16.08 -4.62 4.28
N PRO A 135 16.48 -5.84 4.63
CA PRO A 135 16.54 -6.94 3.66
C PRO A 135 15.21 -7.12 2.93
N THR A 136 15.28 -7.36 1.63
CA THR A 136 14.09 -7.55 0.78
C THR A 136 13.21 -8.67 1.31
N GLU A 137 13.79 -9.79 1.73
CA GLU A 137 13.08 -10.96 2.26
C GLU A 137 12.29 -10.64 3.54
N LEU A 138 12.81 -9.73 4.37
CA LEU A 138 12.08 -9.25 5.54
C LEU A 138 10.88 -8.40 5.12
N ILE A 139 11.08 -7.47 4.20
CA ILE A 139 9.97 -6.63 3.67
C ILE A 139 8.88 -7.53 3.10
N LEU A 140 9.25 -8.55 2.31
CA LEU A 140 8.31 -9.50 1.74
C LEU A 140 7.54 -10.29 2.80
N ALA A 141 8.23 -10.77 3.85
CA ALA A 141 7.57 -11.48 4.95
C ALA A 141 6.57 -10.57 5.69
N LEU A 142 6.94 -9.31 5.95
CA LEU A 142 6.06 -8.35 6.61
C LEU A 142 4.88 -7.95 5.72
N VAL A 143 5.08 -7.73 4.42
CA VAL A 143 3.99 -7.46 3.45
C VAL A 143 3.03 -8.64 3.40
N LYS A 144 3.53 -9.87 3.40
CA LYS A 144 2.70 -11.08 3.46
C LYS A 144 1.84 -11.10 4.73
N ARG A 145 2.40 -10.74 5.90
CA ARG A 145 1.67 -10.64 7.15
C ARG A 145 0.55 -9.62 7.05
N GLU A 146 0.88 -8.42 6.60
CA GLU A 146 -0.10 -7.35 6.41
C GLU A 146 -1.26 -7.75 5.50
N ILE A 147 -0.97 -8.38 4.36
CA ILE A 147 -2.00 -8.86 3.43
C ILE A 147 -2.88 -9.93 4.08
N ALA A 148 -2.29 -10.85 4.85
CA ALA A 148 -3.03 -11.93 5.51
C ALA A 148 -3.97 -11.42 6.62
N GLU A 149 -3.62 -10.30 7.28
CA GLU A 149 -4.43 -9.66 8.32
C GLU A 149 -5.54 -8.76 7.76
N LYS A 150 -5.52 -8.48 6.45
CA LYS A 150 -6.53 -7.61 5.82
C LYS A 150 -7.76 -8.41 5.44
N GLU A 151 -8.91 -7.99 5.96
CA GLU A 151 -10.21 -8.58 5.62
C GLU A 151 -10.65 -8.24 4.18
N LYS A 152 -10.26 -7.06 3.73
CA LYS A 152 -10.62 -6.55 2.39
C LYS A 152 -9.75 -7.18 1.32
N LYS A 153 -10.37 -7.59 0.24
CA LYS A 153 -9.70 -8.33 -0.85
C LYS A 153 -8.95 -7.44 -1.84
N THR A 154 -9.33 -6.17 -1.96
CA THR A 154 -8.63 -5.21 -2.82
C THR A 154 -7.70 -4.36 -1.96
N ILE A 155 -6.42 -4.37 -2.29
CA ILE A 155 -5.39 -3.76 -1.45
C ILE A 155 -4.56 -2.78 -2.31
N PHE A 156 -4.44 -1.55 -1.83
CA PHE A 156 -3.53 -0.56 -2.38
C PHE A 156 -2.28 -0.50 -1.52
N ILE A 157 -1.13 -0.84 -2.11
CA ILE A 157 0.16 -0.89 -1.43
C ILE A 157 1.01 0.31 -1.85
N ASP A 158 1.34 1.19 -0.90
CA ASP A 158 2.22 2.35 -1.12
C ASP A 158 3.64 2.05 -0.64
N GLY A 159 4.61 2.38 -1.49
CA GLY A 159 6.04 2.26 -1.19
C GLY A 159 6.62 0.85 -1.38
N PHE A 160 5.98 0.02 -2.20
CA PHE A 160 6.44 -1.29 -2.65
C PHE A 160 5.87 -1.55 -4.06
N PRO A 161 6.60 -2.25 -4.95
CA PRO A 161 8.03 -2.56 -4.86
C PRO A 161 8.92 -1.32 -5.03
N ARG A 162 10.18 -1.35 -4.52
CA ARG A 162 11.15 -0.24 -4.60
C ARG A 162 12.37 -0.54 -5.46
N ASP A 163 12.63 -1.80 -5.74
CA ASP A 163 13.74 -2.29 -6.53
C ASP A 163 13.32 -3.47 -7.41
N LEU A 164 14.23 -3.91 -8.30
CA LEU A 164 13.96 -4.99 -9.24
C LEU A 164 13.74 -6.34 -8.55
N ASP A 165 14.44 -6.59 -7.43
CA ASP A 165 14.28 -7.84 -6.69
C ASP A 165 12.88 -7.94 -6.10
N GLN A 166 12.38 -6.83 -5.54
CA GLN A 166 11.01 -6.76 -5.04
C GLN A 166 9.96 -6.91 -6.14
N ILE A 167 10.24 -6.43 -7.37
CA ILE A 167 9.33 -6.61 -8.51
C ILE A 167 9.20 -8.09 -8.89
N ASN A 168 10.29 -8.86 -8.83
CA ASN A 168 10.26 -10.27 -9.16
C ASN A 168 9.43 -11.14 -8.20
N PHE A 169 9.15 -10.62 -7.01
CA PHE A 169 8.34 -11.27 -5.97
C PHE A 169 6.93 -10.69 -5.81
N ALA A 170 6.62 -9.57 -6.45
CA ALA A 170 5.32 -8.91 -6.38
C ALA A 170 4.32 -9.51 -7.37
#